data_683c2081f25e92a405e6c5fa7a543c62
#
_entry.id   683c2081f25e92a405e6c5fa7a543c62
#
_cell.length_a   1.000
_cell.length_b   1.000
_cell.length_c   1.000
_cell.angle_alpha   90.00
_cell.angle_beta   90.00
_cell.angle_gamma   90.00
#
_symmetry.space_group_name_H-M   'P 1'
#
loop_
_entity.id
_entity.type
_entity.pdbx_description
1 polymer ?
#
loop_
_entity_poly.entity_id
_entity_poly.type
_entity_poly.pdbx_seq_one_letter_code
_entity_poly.pdbx_strand_id
1 'polypeptide(L)'
;MTGCKPRRRAFGLSGTATARGPFTHTAYNDFEIVAATLLDQDPRRVSERITAYALYTDPPLGRVGMTLAEARNSGRRVLAGERPMTRVARAVEKGETQGFMRILVDGDSKEILGVSLLGTGCDEADHAILHLMYTKAPYTVMQRAMHIHPTVAELLPAILGDLKSVTQR
;
A
#
# COMPACT_ATOMS: atom_id res chain seq x y z
N MET A 1 50.54 4.68 8.36
CA MET A 1 49.99 4.53 7.00
C MET A 1 48.55 4.12 7.13
N THR A 2 47.64 5.10 7.10
CA THR A 2 46.19 4.87 7.22
C THR A 2 45.62 4.59 5.83
N GLY A 3 45.27 3.34 5.60
CA GLY A 3 44.67 2.88 4.34
C GLY A 3 43.30 3.50 4.09
N CYS A 4 43.26 4.42 3.13
CA CYS A 4 42.01 4.95 2.60
C CYS A 4 41.26 3.85 1.86
N LYS A 5 40.18 3.34 2.45
CA LYS A 5 39.28 2.40 1.75
C LYS A 5 38.60 3.16 0.60
N PRO A 6 38.61 2.61 -0.62
CA PRO A 6 37.95 3.27 -1.75
C PRO A 6 36.45 3.40 -1.45
N ARG A 7 35.92 4.63 -1.48
CA ARG A 7 34.48 4.90 -1.47
C ARG A 7 33.89 4.20 -2.69
N ARG A 8 33.05 3.18 -2.48
CA ARG A 8 32.24 2.61 -3.55
C ARG A 8 31.35 3.74 -4.09
N ARG A 9 31.57 4.12 -5.34
CA ARG A 9 30.65 5.02 -6.04
C ARG A 9 29.32 4.30 -6.15
N ALA A 10 28.29 4.82 -5.50
CA ALA A 10 26.92 4.35 -5.71
C ALA A 10 26.46 4.87 -7.08
N PHE A 11 26.18 3.96 -8.01
CA PHE A 11 25.50 4.30 -9.25
C PHE A 11 24.00 4.17 -8.98
N GLY A 12 23.27 5.28 -9.09
CA GLY A 12 21.81 5.30 -9.06
C GLY A 12 21.27 5.11 -10.48
N LEU A 13 20.40 4.13 -10.67
CA LEU A 13 19.54 4.02 -11.85
C LEU A 13 18.16 4.54 -11.46
N SER A 14 17.57 5.42 -12.27
CA SER A 14 16.25 5.99 -12.03
C SER A 14 15.30 5.74 -13.20
N GLY A 15 14.01 5.81 -12.92
CA GLY A 15 12.96 5.69 -13.89
C GLY A 15 12.64 4.26 -14.33
N THR A 16 12.04 4.11 -15.50
CA THR A 16 11.63 2.81 -16.06
C THR A 16 12.79 1.83 -16.27
N ALA A 17 14.03 2.32 -16.23
CA ALA A 17 15.24 1.51 -16.34
C ALA A 17 15.45 0.53 -15.17
N THR A 18 14.81 0.76 -14.00
CA THR A 18 14.97 -0.11 -12.82
C THR A 18 14.14 -1.38 -12.88
N ALA A 19 13.23 -1.52 -13.86
CA ALA A 19 12.25 -2.63 -13.96
C ALA A 19 11.40 -2.88 -12.70
N ARG A 20 11.36 -1.93 -11.77
CA ARG A 20 10.63 -2.03 -10.49
C ARG A 20 9.31 -1.24 -10.48
N GLY A 21 8.68 -1.14 -11.64
CA GLY A 21 7.39 -0.50 -11.87
C GLY A 21 7.46 0.58 -12.96
N PRO A 22 6.68 0.46 -14.03
CA PRO A 22 6.71 1.37 -15.19
C PRO A 22 5.83 2.62 -14.97
N PHE A 23 5.68 3.08 -13.73
CA PHE A 23 4.79 4.20 -13.38
C PHE A 23 5.57 5.49 -13.15
N THR A 24 4.95 6.64 -13.49
CA THR A 24 5.55 7.98 -13.29
C THR A 24 5.97 8.22 -11.85
N HIS A 25 5.15 7.83 -10.86
CA HIS A 25 5.46 8.00 -9.46
C HIS A 25 6.65 7.14 -8.98
N THR A 26 6.87 5.96 -9.57
CA THR A 26 8.07 5.15 -9.25
C THR A 26 9.33 5.80 -9.81
N ALA A 27 9.28 6.34 -11.03
CA ALA A 27 10.39 7.05 -11.64
C ALA A 27 10.75 8.34 -10.86
N TYR A 28 9.73 9.09 -10.42
CA TYR A 28 9.93 10.29 -9.61
C TYR A 28 10.54 9.95 -8.24
N ASN A 29 10.03 8.91 -7.57
CA ASN A 29 10.58 8.47 -6.30
C ASN A 29 12.01 7.90 -6.42
N ASP A 30 12.38 7.27 -7.55
CA ASP A 30 13.78 6.90 -7.82
C ASP A 30 14.68 8.14 -7.85
N PHE A 31 14.23 9.23 -8.50
CA PHE A 31 14.94 10.50 -8.50
C PHE A 31 15.10 11.06 -7.08
N GLU A 32 14.01 11.10 -6.28
CA GLU A 32 14.06 11.59 -4.90
C GLU A 32 15.05 10.79 -4.04
N ILE A 33 15.09 9.46 -4.19
CA ILE A 33 16.01 8.59 -3.45
C ILE A 33 17.47 8.90 -3.83
N VAL A 34 17.75 9.08 -5.14
CA VAL A 34 19.09 9.41 -5.63
C VAL A 34 19.50 10.80 -5.15
N ALA A 35 18.62 11.79 -5.27
CA ALA A 35 18.88 13.16 -4.83
C ALA A 35 19.15 13.22 -3.32
N ALA A 36 18.30 12.64 -2.50
CA ALA A 36 18.46 12.59 -1.04
C ALA A 36 19.78 11.94 -0.64
N THR A 37 20.14 10.81 -1.28
CA THR A 37 21.39 10.09 -0.98
C THR A 37 22.64 10.88 -1.38
N LEU A 38 22.62 11.56 -2.54
CA LEU A 38 23.82 12.23 -3.09
C LEU A 38 23.97 13.66 -2.60
N LEU A 39 22.88 14.40 -2.43
CA LEU A 39 22.89 15.85 -2.14
C LEU A 39 22.64 16.15 -0.67
N ASP A 40 21.69 15.43 -0.05
CA ASP A 40 21.22 15.74 1.30
C ASP A 40 21.84 14.85 2.39
N GLN A 41 22.69 13.87 2.00
CA GLN A 41 23.28 12.87 2.90
C GLN A 41 22.22 12.04 3.66
N ASP A 42 21.00 11.92 3.11
CA ASP A 42 19.93 11.08 3.62
C ASP A 42 19.94 9.73 2.87
N PRO A 43 20.41 8.62 3.49
CA PRO A 43 20.62 7.34 2.81
C PRO A 43 19.32 6.57 2.62
N ARG A 44 18.45 7.00 1.71
CA ARG A 44 17.22 6.32 1.31
C ARG A 44 17.49 5.15 0.36
N ARG A 45 16.61 4.14 0.35
CA ARG A 45 16.76 2.94 -0.48
C ARG A 45 15.49 2.58 -1.23
N VAL A 46 15.63 2.16 -2.47
CA VAL A 46 14.50 1.64 -3.29
C VAL A 46 13.85 0.39 -2.65
N SER A 47 14.62 -0.40 -1.88
CA SER A 47 14.10 -1.57 -1.16
C SER A 47 13.13 -1.23 -0.03
N GLU A 48 13.08 0.02 0.41
CA GLU A 48 12.16 0.51 1.45
C GLU A 48 10.81 0.98 0.86
N ARG A 49 10.72 1.05 -0.48
CA ARG A 49 9.52 1.45 -1.18
C ARG A 49 8.44 0.37 -1.05
N ILE A 50 7.27 0.79 -0.63
CA ILE A 50 6.07 -0.03 -0.69
C ILE A 50 5.52 0.04 -2.12
N THR A 51 5.24 -1.10 -2.72
CA THR A 51 4.59 -1.15 -4.04
C THR A 51 3.19 -0.57 -3.95
N ALA A 52 2.91 0.47 -4.72
CA ALA A 52 1.59 1.09 -4.79
C ALA A 52 1.31 1.54 -6.23
N TYR A 53 0.10 1.34 -6.70
CA TYR A 53 -0.35 1.80 -8.01
C TYR A 53 -1.88 1.83 -8.11
N ALA A 54 -2.38 2.63 -9.03
CA ALA A 54 -3.77 2.61 -9.44
C ALA A 54 -3.90 2.21 -10.91
N LEU A 55 -5.00 1.56 -11.26
CA LEU A 55 -5.44 1.35 -12.64
C LEU A 55 -6.74 2.12 -12.84
N TYR A 56 -6.74 2.99 -13.81
CA TYR A 56 -7.86 3.89 -14.15
C TYR A 56 -8.88 3.20 -15.06
N THR A 57 -9.29 2.01 -14.63
CA THR A 57 -10.44 1.28 -15.20
C THR A 57 -11.75 1.87 -14.69
N ASP A 58 -12.87 1.40 -15.16
CA ASP A 58 -14.20 1.74 -14.65
C ASP A 58 -14.88 0.49 -14.07
N PRO A 59 -14.97 0.37 -12.75
CA PRO A 59 -14.44 1.27 -11.70
C PRO A 59 -12.90 1.19 -11.54
N PRO A 60 -12.26 2.19 -10.91
CA PRO A 60 -10.82 2.21 -10.69
C PRO A 60 -10.37 1.17 -9.66
N LEU A 61 -9.13 0.72 -9.80
CA LEU A 61 -8.46 -0.18 -8.87
C LEU A 61 -7.29 0.52 -8.18
N GLY A 62 -7.31 0.59 -6.85
CA GLY A 62 -6.18 0.95 -6.01
C GLY A 62 -5.48 -0.28 -5.45
N ARG A 63 -4.14 -0.27 -5.44
CA ARG A 63 -3.32 -1.39 -4.96
C ARG A 63 -2.14 -0.88 -4.15
N VAL A 64 -1.96 -1.45 -2.93
CA VAL A 64 -0.80 -1.18 -2.08
C VAL A 64 -0.29 -2.49 -1.48
N GLY A 65 1.02 -2.65 -1.42
CA GLY A 65 1.69 -3.77 -0.76
C GLY A 65 1.45 -5.13 -1.42
N MET A 66 1.37 -6.18 -0.61
CA MET A 66 1.28 -7.56 -1.07
C MET A 66 -0.06 -7.89 -1.71
N THR A 67 -0.03 -8.74 -2.72
CA THR A 67 -1.20 -9.46 -3.23
C THR A 67 -1.61 -10.56 -2.26
N LEU A 68 -2.83 -11.09 -2.40
CA LEU A 68 -3.28 -12.24 -1.62
C LEU A 68 -2.38 -13.48 -1.85
N ALA A 69 -1.88 -13.68 -3.08
CA ALA A 69 -0.98 -14.78 -3.40
C ALA A 69 0.39 -14.64 -2.71
N GLU A 70 0.97 -13.44 -2.76
CA GLU A 70 2.23 -13.14 -2.06
C GLU A 70 2.08 -13.29 -0.54
N ALA A 71 1.00 -12.78 0.02
CA ALA A 71 0.72 -12.89 1.44
C ALA A 71 0.58 -14.35 1.89
N ARG A 72 -0.12 -15.20 1.13
CA ARG A 72 -0.21 -16.66 1.40
C ARG A 72 1.14 -17.36 1.41
N ASN A 73 2.05 -16.92 0.54
CA ASN A 73 3.39 -17.52 0.40
C ASN A 73 4.43 -16.85 1.33
N SER A 74 4.05 -15.86 2.11
CA SER A 74 4.98 -15.10 2.97
C SER A 74 5.41 -15.84 4.25
N GLY A 75 4.77 -16.96 4.59
CA GLY A 75 4.97 -17.66 5.87
C GLY A 75 4.39 -16.95 7.09
N ARG A 76 3.70 -15.81 6.91
CA ARG A 76 3.06 -15.04 7.98
C ARG A 76 1.67 -15.58 8.30
N ARG A 77 1.19 -15.28 9.49
CA ARG A 77 -0.22 -15.52 9.88
C ARG A 77 -1.11 -14.44 9.26
N VAL A 78 -1.58 -14.69 8.05
CA VAL A 78 -2.36 -13.71 7.29
C VAL A 78 -3.83 -13.73 7.69
N LEU A 79 -4.39 -12.57 7.99
CA LEU A 79 -5.82 -12.33 8.10
C LEU A 79 -6.26 -11.43 6.96
N ALA A 80 -7.47 -11.63 6.47
CA ALA A 80 -8.08 -10.82 5.42
C ALA A 80 -9.48 -10.35 5.83
N GLY A 81 -9.76 -9.10 5.56
CA GLY A 81 -11.11 -8.54 5.60
C GLY A 81 -11.54 -8.14 4.20
N GLU A 82 -12.82 -8.28 3.90
CA GLU A 82 -13.39 -7.93 2.61
C GLU A 82 -14.76 -7.29 2.76
N ARG A 83 -15.04 -6.30 1.91
CA ARG A 83 -16.34 -5.64 1.85
C ARG A 83 -16.72 -5.36 0.39
N PRO A 84 -17.89 -5.81 -0.10
CA PRO A 84 -18.38 -5.43 -1.42
C PRO A 84 -18.81 -3.96 -1.44
N MET A 85 -18.64 -3.30 -2.58
CA MET A 85 -19.01 -1.88 -2.75
C MET A 85 -20.51 -1.63 -2.56
N THR A 86 -21.36 -2.64 -2.72
CA THR A 86 -22.79 -2.58 -2.37
C THR A 86 -23.06 -2.27 -0.88
N ARG A 87 -22.06 -2.40 -0.01
CA ARG A 87 -22.10 -2.10 1.42
C ARG A 87 -21.31 -0.85 1.80
N VAL A 88 -20.94 -0.03 0.83
CA VAL A 88 -20.24 1.25 1.01
C VAL A 88 -21.23 2.37 0.74
N ALA A 89 -21.64 3.10 1.78
CA ALA A 89 -22.70 4.11 1.70
C ALA A 89 -22.50 5.08 0.54
N ARG A 90 -21.29 5.66 0.41
CA ARG A 90 -20.97 6.61 -0.65
C ARG A 90 -21.09 6.01 -2.05
N ALA A 91 -20.75 4.73 -2.24
CA ALA A 91 -20.92 4.04 -3.52
C ALA A 91 -22.40 3.83 -3.85
N VAL A 92 -23.21 3.50 -2.85
CA VAL A 92 -24.67 3.35 -3.00
C VAL A 92 -25.32 4.69 -3.36
N GLU A 93 -24.95 5.78 -2.69
CA GLU A 93 -25.46 7.13 -3.00
C GLU A 93 -25.14 7.58 -4.42
N LYS A 94 -23.97 7.19 -4.95
CA LYS A 94 -23.57 7.48 -6.33
C LYS A 94 -24.18 6.53 -7.36
N GLY A 95 -24.77 5.40 -6.94
CA GLY A 95 -25.17 4.32 -7.84
C GLY A 95 -24.01 3.51 -8.43
N GLU A 96 -22.79 3.65 -7.90
CA GLU A 96 -21.54 3.05 -8.39
C GLU A 96 -21.09 1.92 -7.45
N THR A 97 -21.83 0.85 -7.40
CA THR A 97 -21.65 -0.23 -6.40
C THR A 97 -20.84 -1.43 -6.90
N GLN A 98 -20.20 -1.31 -8.06
CA GLN A 98 -19.32 -2.35 -8.61
C GLN A 98 -18.02 -2.44 -7.83
N GLY A 99 -17.58 -3.68 -7.57
CA GLY A 99 -16.28 -3.94 -6.96
C GLY A 99 -16.32 -4.36 -5.51
N PHE A 100 -15.14 -4.32 -4.88
CA PHE A 100 -14.93 -4.71 -3.49
C PHE A 100 -13.66 -4.09 -2.91
N MET A 101 -13.57 -4.02 -1.61
CA MET A 101 -12.38 -3.64 -0.88
C MET A 101 -11.87 -4.84 -0.09
N ARG A 102 -10.55 -5.13 -0.19
CA ARG A 102 -9.88 -6.19 0.59
C ARG A 102 -8.63 -5.64 1.26
N ILE A 103 -8.48 -5.93 2.54
CA ILE A 103 -7.30 -5.60 3.35
C ILE A 103 -6.68 -6.89 3.88
N LEU A 104 -5.36 -7.02 3.76
CA LEU A 104 -4.57 -8.12 4.29
C LEU A 104 -3.74 -7.60 5.46
N VAL A 105 -3.76 -8.29 6.58
CA VAL A 105 -3.00 -7.92 7.77
C VAL A 105 -2.20 -9.11 8.30
N ASP A 106 -1.10 -8.81 8.98
CA ASP A 106 -0.35 -9.77 9.77
C ASP A 106 -1.06 -9.94 11.12
N GLY A 107 -1.46 -11.17 11.42
CA GLY A 107 -2.19 -11.47 12.64
C GLY A 107 -1.35 -11.37 13.91
N ASP A 108 -0.02 -11.33 13.79
CA ASP A 108 0.91 -11.27 14.92
C ASP A 108 1.39 -9.82 15.15
N SER A 109 1.99 -9.18 14.14
CA SER A 109 2.46 -7.78 14.24
C SER A 109 1.33 -6.76 14.17
N LYS A 110 0.16 -7.16 13.62
CA LYS A 110 -0.99 -6.29 13.34
C LYS A 110 -0.72 -5.22 12.26
N GLU A 111 0.38 -5.35 11.52
CA GLU A 111 0.68 -4.48 10.38
C GLU A 111 -0.21 -4.82 9.18
N ILE A 112 -0.54 -3.82 8.38
CA ILE A 112 -1.20 -4.04 7.09
C ILE A 112 -0.15 -4.56 6.11
N LEU A 113 -0.42 -5.70 5.47
CA LEU A 113 0.46 -6.32 4.48
C LEU A 113 0.18 -5.85 3.06
N GLY A 114 -1.08 -5.56 2.76
CA GLY A 114 -1.48 -5.08 1.47
C GLY A 114 -2.98 -4.89 1.33
N VAL A 115 -3.37 -4.17 0.27
CA VAL A 115 -4.77 -3.89 -0.05
C VAL A 115 -5.04 -4.03 -1.54
N SER A 116 -6.29 -4.33 -1.85
CA SER A 116 -6.86 -4.29 -3.19
C SER A 116 -8.24 -3.67 -3.09
N LEU A 117 -8.39 -2.45 -3.60
CA LEU A 117 -9.61 -1.68 -3.54
C LEU A 117 -10.10 -1.45 -4.97
N LEU A 118 -11.18 -2.12 -5.36
CA LEU A 118 -11.83 -1.95 -6.67
C LEU A 118 -13.17 -1.27 -6.47
N GLY A 119 -13.36 -0.09 -7.03
CA GLY A 119 -14.61 0.67 -6.88
C GLY A 119 -14.42 2.17 -6.99
N THR A 120 -15.50 2.92 -6.99
CA THR A 120 -15.48 4.39 -7.02
C THR A 120 -14.64 4.96 -5.89
N GLY A 121 -13.69 5.86 -6.19
CA GLY A 121 -12.80 6.52 -5.22
C GLY A 121 -11.79 5.59 -4.52
N CYS A 122 -11.62 4.36 -5.00
CA CYS A 122 -10.70 3.40 -4.41
C CYS A 122 -9.23 3.72 -4.73
N ASP A 123 -8.97 4.42 -5.83
CA ASP A 123 -7.66 4.95 -6.24
C ASP A 123 -7.15 6.08 -5.32
N GLU A 124 -8.03 6.73 -4.58
CA GLU A 124 -7.69 7.75 -3.59
C GLU A 124 -7.72 7.19 -2.16
N ALA A 125 -8.64 6.27 -1.87
CA ALA A 125 -8.80 5.72 -0.52
C ALA A 125 -7.58 4.90 -0.05
N ASP A 126 -6.77 4.34 -0.96
CA ASP A 126 -5.60 3.53 -0.65
C ASP A 126 -4.42 4.35 -0.08
N HIS A 127 -4.36 5.66 -0.32
CA HIS A 127 -3.32 6.54 0.22
C HIS A 127 -3.32 6.59 1.75
N ALA A 128 -4.48 6.54 2.40
CA ALA A 128 -4.55 6.48 3.87
C ALA A 128 -3.88 5.23 4.41
N ILE A 129 -4.02 4.11 3.71
CA ILE A 129 -3.39 2.83 4.07
C ILE A 129 -1.90 2.87 3.77
N LEU A 130 -1.50 3.43 2.63
CA LEU A 130 -0.10 3.57 2.24
C LEU A 130 0.72 4.32 3.32
N HIS A 131 0.20 5.44 3.82
CA HIS A 131 0.84 6.20 4.90
C HIS A 131 0.95 5.37 6.20
N LEU A 132 -0.09 4.63 6.55
CA LEU A 132 -0.07 3.76 7.74
C LEU A 132 0.97 2.65 7.60
N MET A 133 1.13 2.07 6.41
CA MET A 133 2.14 1.05 6.13
C MET A 133 3.57 1.60 6.22
N TYR A 134 3.83 2.82 5.73
CA TYR A 134 5.15 3.46 5.85
C TYR A 134 5.56 3.71 7.30
N THR A 135 4.60 4.02 8.17
CA THR A 135 4.86 4.19 9.61
C THR A 135 4.95 2.87 10.37
N LYS A 136 4.67 1.72 9.71
CA LYS A 136 4.56 0.40 10.34
C LYS A 136 3.60 0.37 11.53
N ALA A 137 2.60 1.25 11.50
CA ALA A 137 1.62 1.32 12.56
C ALA A 137 0.66 0.12 12.49
N PRO A 138 0.18 -0.38 13.63
CA PRO A 138 -0.80 -1.45 13.63
C PRO A 138 -2.13 -0.97 13.04
N TYR A 139 -2.84 -1.84 12.34
CA TYR A 139 -4.13 -1.53 11.71
C TYR A 139 -5.18 -0.98 12.71
N THR A 140 -5.00 -1.24 14.00
CA THR A 140 -5.87 -0.75 15.06
C THR A 140 -5.86 0.78 15.19
N VAL A 141 -4.82 1.46 14.69
CA VAL A 141 -4.80 2.94 14.60
C VAL A 141 -5.91 3.42 13.67
N MET A 142 -5.99 2.87 12.46
CA MET A 142 -7.07 3.18 11.51
C MET A 142 -8.43 2.72 12.03
N GLN A 143 -8.51 1.53 12.63
CA GLN A 143 -9.75 0.96 13.13
C GLN A 143 -10.42 1.85 14.21
N ARG A 144 -9.61 2.56 15.01
CA ARG A 144 -10.09 3.42 16.11
C ARG A 144 -10.21 4.90 15.73
N ALA A 145 -9.72 5.29 14.57
CA ALA A 145 -9.80 6.66 14.11
C ALA A 145 -11.23 7.02 13.71
N MET A 146 -11.59 8.29 13.92
CA MET A 146 -12.84 8.84 13.41
C MET A 146 -12.67 9.15 11.92
N HIS A 147 -13.58 8.67 11.10
CA HIS A 147 -13.59 8.91 9.66
C HIS A 147 -14.77 9.81 9.25
N ILE A 148 -14.56 10.58 8.17
CA ILE A 148 -15.55 11.53 7.67
C ILE A 148 -16.66 10.78 6.92
N HIS A 149 -17.91 11.04 7.27
CA HIS A 149 -19.10 10.52 6.60
C HIS A 149 -19.75 11.60 5.69
N PRO A 150 -20.26 11.26 4.48
CA PRO A 150 -20.14 9.98 3.79
C PRO A 150 -18.93 9.95 2.84
N THR A 151 -18.04 8.99 3.03
CA THR A 151 -16.86 8.78 2.16
C THR A 151 -16.66 7.29 1.87
N VAL A 152 -15.84 6.98 0.84
CA VAL A 152 -15.45 5.58 0.58
C VAL A 152 -14.50 5.07 1.67
N ALA A 153 -13.55 5.91 2.07
CA ALA A 153 -12.52 5.55 3.04
C ALA A 153 -13.05 5.26 4.45
N GLU A 154 -14.21 5.80 4.84
CA GLU A 154 -14.79 5.56 6.17
C GLU A 154 -15.13 4.09 6.45
N LEU A 155 -15.25 3.27 5.41
CA LEU A 155 -15.57 1.84 5.53
C LEU A 155 -14.33 0.96 5.72
N LEU A 156 -13.11 1.49 5.57
CA LEU A 156 -11.87 0.76 5.83
C LEU A 156 -11.78 0.21 7.26
N PRO A 157 -12.12 0.96 8.33
CA PRO A 157 -12.20 0.42 9.69
C PRO A 157 -13.17 -0.74 9.87
N ALA A 158 -14.29 -0.70 9.16
CA ALA A 158 -15.29 -1.76 9.24
C ALA A 158 -14.79 -3.08 8.64
N ILE A 159 -13.92 -3.01 7.61
CA ILE A 159 -13.24 -4.19 7.05
C ILE A 159 -12.27 -4.79 8.06
N LEU A 160 -11.55 -3.93 8.78
CA LEU A 160 -10.60 -4.33 9.83
C LEU A 160 -11.29 -4.91 11.08
N GLY A 161 -12.59 -4.71 11.23
CA GLY A 161 -13.42 -5.33 12.27
C GLY A 161 -13.90 -6.75 11.94
N ASP A 162 -13.79 -7.19 10.67
CA ASP A 162 -14.29 -8.50 10.20
C ASP A 162 -13.16 -9.32 9.52
N LEU A 163 -12.03 -9.42 10.20
CA LEU A 163 -10.86 -10.15 9.70
C LEU A 163 -11.02 -11.66 9.89
N LYS A 164 -10.71 -12.44 8.86
CA LYS A 164 -10.75 -13.90 8.84
C LYS A 164 -9.40 -14.48 8.46
N SER A 165 -9.06 -15.65 9.02
CA SER A 165 -7.81 -16.33 8.70
C SER A 165 -7.77 -16.75 7.22
N VAL A 166 -6.65 -16.49 6.58
CA VAL A 166 -6.39 -16.93 5.20
C VAL A 166 -5.65 -18.26 5.26
N THR A 167 -6.25 -19.30 4.68
CA THR A 167 -5.61 -20.62 4.59
C THR A 167 -4.37 -20.53 3.69
N GLN A 168 -3.23 -20.96 4.21
CA GLN A 168 -2.03 -21.19 3.42
C GLN A 168 -2.29 -22.37 2.49
N ARG A 169 -1.84 -22.29 1.25
CA ARG A 169 -1.89 -23.41 0.29
C ARG A 169 -0.59 -24.16 0.29
#